data_8985d067a9d952c8ccfbcb6b0c8620da
#
_entry.id   8985d067a9d952c8ccfbcb6b0c8620da
#
_cell.length_a   1.000
_cell.length_b   1.000
_cell.length_c   1.000
_cell.angle_alpha   90.00
_cell.angle_beta   90.00
_cell.angle_gamma   90.00
#
_symmetry.space_group_name_H-M   'P 1'
#
loop_
_entity.id
_entity.type
_entity.pdbx_description
1 polymer ?
#
loop_
_entity_poly.entity_id
_entity_poly.type
_entity_poly.pdbx_seq_one_letter_code
_entity_poly.pdbx_strand_id
1 'polypeptide(L)'
;MKKIFFLLILVSLFYFNCGPSVHYVKPPDWLNKSKQDSTIQYFSQYLKDWKFFIDPGHGGEDRRSKGPKGEAVEADVNLRVSLALRDFLERAGVKVIMSRDKDSTVTLFDRSFISNASGCDIFISVHHNAVGGKDNTTNYTSTWYHAQEGHNDFNPCNWDIAKYIQRDLAYVMGNNGSLSSFDGTLSDFIVYPGNGFSVLRYAKIPAVLIEGSFFSSTYEEQRLKLPEFNEIQAWGIFRGLGKYICAGVPKLEFASDTLVKLSKPNVDVKVTSEFPIIKKNIVVTVDNLETNYTYDENLNIITVKFAPSFSSGDHLLNVIVVNKNGNHSFPFKRNIRIIP
;
A
#
# COMPACT_ATOMS: atom_id res chain seq x y z
N MET A 1 16.31 85.36 -3.05
CA MET A 1 15.28 84.38 -3.31
C MET A 1 15.97 82.96 -3.43
N LYS A 2 15.96 82.21 -2.35
CA LYS A 2 16.54 80.83 -2.36
C LYS A 2 15.43 79.84 -2.71
N LYS A 3 15.56 79.12 -3.85
CA LYS A 3 14.67 78.01 -4.22
C LYS A 3 15.07 76.77 -3.45
N ILE A 4 14.19 76.28 -2.56
CA ILE A 4 14.32 75.03 -1.88
C ILE A 4 13.77 73.95 -2.80
N PHE A 5 14.62 73.03 -3.26
CA PHE A 5 14.24 71.82 -3.97
C PHE A 5 13.82 70.76 -2.97
N PHE A 6 12.55 70.40 -2.93
CA PHE A 6 12.06 69.25 -2.17
C PHE A 6 12.29 67.98 -3.00
N LEU A 7 13.21 67.16 -2.58
CA LEU A 7 13.46 65.83 -3.15
C LEU A 7 12.49 64.85 -2.48
N LEU A 8 11.44 64.50 -3.16
CA LEU A 8 10.52 63.39 -2.76
C LEU A 8 11.23 62.08 -3.01
N ILE A 9 11.75 61.48 -1.95
CA ILE A 9 12.21 60.07 -1.96
C ILE A 9 10.97 59.19 -1.88
N LEU A 10 10.57 58.61 -3.02
CA LEU A 10 9.60 57.52 -3.08
C LEU A 10 10.28 56.26 -2.51
N VAL A 11 10.08 55.98 -1.22
CA VAL A 11 10.41 54.68 -0.63
C VAL A 11 9.31 53.70 -1.06
N SER A 12 9.57 52.96 -2.13
CA SER A 12 8.76 51.79 -2.48
C SER A 12 8.99 50.70 -1.40
N LEU A 13 8.08 50.64 -0.45
CA LEU A 13 7.97 49.51 0.48
C LEU A 13 7.62 48.28 -0.32
N PHE A 14 8.66 47.52 -0.72
CA PHE A 14 8.48 46.13 -1.08
C PHE A 14 8.06 45.41 0.20
N TYR A 15 6.76 45.20 0.35
CA TYR A 15 6.26 44.22 1.29
C TYR A 15 6.72 42.84 0.78
N PHE A 16 7.87 42.40 1.22
CA PHE A 16 8.18 40.96 1.20
C PHE A 16 7.12 40.30 2.10
N ASN A 17 6.16 39.66 1.47
CA ASN A 17 5.27 38.74 2.16
C ASN A 17 6.13 37.56 2.66
N CYS A 18 6.84 37.76 3.77
CA CYS A 18 7.55 36.73 4.47
C CYS A 18 6.53 35.99 5.35
N GLY A 19 5.57 35.30 4.72
CA GLY A 19 4.80 34.28 5.40
C GLY A 19 5.78 33.20 5.91
N PRO A 20 5.49 32.52 7.01
CA PRO A 20 6.35 31.45 7.49
C PRO A 20 6.59 30.45 6.37
N SER A 21 7.84 30.25 5.97
CA SER A 21 8.19 29.29 4.94
C SER A 21 7.83 27.90 5.43
N VAL A 22 6.98 27.20 4.68
CA VAL A 22 6.63 25.81 4.99
C VAL A 22 7.81 24.93 4.61
N HIS A 23 8.44 24.34 5.62
CA HIS A 23 9.59 23.49 5.43
C HIS A 23 9.18 22.02 5.23
N TYR A 24 9.69 21.40 4.19
CA TYR A 24 9.64 19.95 3.98
C TYR A 24 10.91 19.50 3.23
N VAL A 25 11.29 18.26 3.49
CA VAL A 25 12.47 17.67 2.86
C VAL A 25 12.13 17.28 1.42
N LYS A 26 12.99 17.68 0.49
CA LYS A 26 12.91 17.20 -0.89
C LYS A 26 13.97 16.11 -1.07
N PRO A 27 13.57 14.87 -1.43
CA PRO A 27 14.52 13.80 -1.68
C PRO A 27 15.53 14.19 -2.78
N PRO A 28 16.79 13.74 -2.70
CA PRO A 28 17.82 14.09 -3.71
C PRO A 28 17.46 13.66 -5.13
N ASP A 29 16.73 12.58 -5.29
CA ASP A 29 16.21 12.09 -6.57
C ASP A 29 14.96 12.87 -7.03
N TRP A 30 14.26 13.54 -6.14
CA TRP A 30 13.20 14.49 -6.48
C TRP A 30 13.73 15.78 -7.08
N LEU A 31 14.82 16.32 -6.48
CA LEU A 31 15.41 17.57 -6.90
C LEU A 31 16.10 17.52 -8.29
N ASN A 32 16.35 16.33 -8.79
CA ASN A 32 17.01 16.12 -10.08
C ASN A 32 16.16 15.28 -11.01
N LYS A 33 15.57 15.92 -12.02
CA LYS A 33 14.68 15.27 -12.98
C LYS A 33 15.32 14.06 -13.65
N SER A 34 16.59 14.11 -14.02
CA SER A 34 17.29 12.97 -14.62
C SER A 34 17.41 11.79 -13.66
N LYS A 35 17.64 12.05 -12.35
CA LYS A 35 17.65 10.99 -11.32
C LYS A 35 16.25 10.40 -11.12
N GLN A 36 15.21 11.24 -11.11
CA GLN A 36 13.82 10.78 -11.02
C GLN A 36 13.49 9.84 -12.20
N ASP A 37 13.81 10.26 -13.43
CA ASP A 37 13.56 9.47 -14.63
C ASP A 37 14.36 8.16 -14.61
N SER A 38 15.63 8.19 -14.18
CA SER A 38 16.46 6.99 -14.01
C SER A 38 15.88 6.02 -12.98
N THR A 39 15.32 6.54 -11.87
CA THR A 39 14.67 5.71 -10.85
C THR A 39 13.40 5.05 -11.40
N ILE A 40 12.59 5.78 -12.16
CA ILE A 40 11.40 5.21 -12.81
C ILE A 40 11.80 4.14 -13.82
N GLN A 41 12.81 4.42 -14.65
CA GLN A 41 13.34 3.45 -15.62
C GLN A 41 13.90 2.18 -14.96
N TYR A 42 14.59 2.34 -13.83
CA TYR A 42 15.08 1.20 -13.06
C TYR A 42 13.92 0.32 -12.58
N PHE A 43 12.90 0.91 -11.96
CA PHE A 43 11.77 0.14 -11.45
C PHE A 43 10.86 -0.39 -12.56
N SER A 44 10.82 0.23 -13.75
CA SER A 44 10.02 -0.25 -14.87
C SER A 44 10.39 -1.67 -15.31
N GLN A 45 11.64 -2.10 -15.08
CA GLN A 45 12.10 -3.46 -15.41
C GLN A 45 11.34 -4.53 -14.59
N TYR A 46 10.85 -4.17 -13.41
CA TYR A 46 10.14 -5.05 -12.48
C TYR A 46 8.64 -4.77 -12.44
N LEU A 47 8.25 -3.50 -12.61
CA LEU A 47 6.87 -3.04 -12.48
C LEU A 47 6.04 -3.21 -13.76
N LYS A 48 6.66 -3.25 -14.94
CA LYS A 48 5.92 -3.50 -16.18
C LYS A 48 5.11 -4.79 -16.04
N ASP A 49 3.93 -4.83 -16.59
CA ASP A 49 2.98 -5.95 -16.54
C ASP A 49 2.18 -6.09 -15.23
N TRP A 50 2.50 -5.34 -14.16
CA TRP A 50 1.68 -5.27 -12.97
C TRP A 50 0.45 -4.38 -13.20
N LYS A 51 -0.60 -4.66 -12.41
CA LYS A 51 -1.85 -3.91 -12.42
C LYS A 51 -2.17 -3.48 -11.00
N PHE A 52 -2.24 -2.18 -10.75
CA PHE A 52 -2.54 -1.66 -9.42
C PHE A 52 -3.88 -0.94 -9.41
N PHE A 53 -4.62 -1.15 -8.33
CA PHE A 53 -5.82 -0.41 -8.04
C PHE A 53 -5.52 0.67 -7.00
N ILE A 54 -5.74 1.93 -7.36
CA ILE A 54 -5.55 3.07 -6.45
C ILE A 54 -6.91 3.60 -6.03
N ASP A 55 -7.09 3.74 -4.72
CA ASP A 55 -8.32 4.23 -4.12
C ASP A 55 -8.08 5.55 -3.38
N PRO A 56 -8.35 6.71 -4.02
CA PRO A 56 -8.34 7.97 -3.31
C PRO A 56 -9.49 8.02 -2.31
N GLY A 57 -9.20 8.02 -1.01
CA GLY A 57 -10.21 8.05 0.04
C GLY A 57 -11.12 9.27 -0.04
N HIS A 58 -12.34 9.17 0.50
CA HIS A 58 -13.34 10.26 0.50
C HIS A 58 -13.74 10.75 -0.89
N GLY A 59 -14.33 11.94 -1.00
CA GLY A 59 -14.70 12.60 -2.26
C GLY A 59 -16.19 12.81 -2.46
N GLY A 60 -16.55 13.71 -3.37
CA GLY A 60 -17.94 14.07 -3.67
C GLY A 60 -18.65 14.64 -2.43
N GLU A 61 -19.67 13.97 -1.93
CA GLU A 61 -20.42 14.38 -0.74
C GLU A 61 -19.63 14.18 0.57
N ASP A 62 -18.61 13.30 0.59
CA ASP A 62 -17.77 13.04 1.76
C ASP A 62 -16.52 13.94 1.75
N ARG A 63 -16.71 15.19 2.21
CA ARG A 63 -15.66 16.22 2.24
C ARG A 63 -15.61 16.97 3.59
N ARG A 64 -16.02 16.30 4.67
CA ARG A 64 -16.05 16.92 6.01
C ARG A 64 -14.70 16.99 6.67
N SER A 65 -13.78 16.09 6.32
CA SER A 65 -12.42 16.01 6.84
C SER A 65 -11.57 17.17 6.30
N LYS A 66 -11.33 18.17 7.18
CA LYS A 66 -10.59 19.39 6.84
C LYS A 66 -9.59 19.73 7.93
N GLY A 67 -8.48 20.34 7.53
CA GLY A 67 -7.50 20.89 8.46
C GLY A 67 -8.06 22.02 9.33
N PRO A 68 -7.35 22.43 10.41
CA PRO A 68 -7.83 23.43 11.37
C PRO A 68 -8.17 24.78 10.75
N LYS A 69 -7.53 25.15 9.64
CA LYS A 69 -7.81 26.38 8.89
C LYS A 69 -8.71 26.17 7.67
N GLY A 70 -9.07 24.90 7.37
CA GLY A 70 -9.84 24.53 6.19
C GLY A 70 -9.07 24.63 4.88
N GLU A 71 -7.75 24.78 4.92
CA GLU A 71 -6.90 24.95 3.74
C GLU A 71 -6.50 23.60 3.08
N ALA A 72 -6.51 22.51 3.85
CA ALA A 72 -6.37 21.16 3.35
C ALA A 72 -7.66 20.37 3.58
N VAL A 73 -8.28 19.89 2.50
CA VAL A 73 -9.43 18.99 2.53
C VAL A 73 -8.89 17.60 2.20
N GLU A 74 -9.12 16.64 3.08
CA GLU A 74 -8.57 15.28 2.94
C GLU A 74 -8.89 14.66 1.58
N ALA A 75 -10.14 14.74 1.14
CA ALA A 75 -10.58 14.22 -0.16
C ALA A 75 -9.76 14.77 -1.35
N ASP A 76 -9.36 16.05 -1.29
CA ASP A 76 -8.57 16.70 -2.34
C ASP A 76 -7.10 16.29 -2.27
N VAL A 77 -6.55 16.19 -1.07
CA VAL A 77 -5.18 15.72 -0.85
C VAL A 77 -5.03 14.28 -1.34
N ASN A 78 -5.94 13.39 -0.91
CA ASN A 78 -5.96 11.99 -1.34
C ASN A 78 -6.03 11.86 -2.86
N LEU A 79 -6.85 12.68 -3.51
CA LEU A 79 -6.96 12.66 -4.97
C LEU A 79 -5.67 13.13 -5.65
N ARG A 80 -5.06 14.24 -5.20
CA ARG A 80 -3.79 14.74 -5.77
C ARG A 80 -2.64 13.74 -5.62
N VAL A 81 -2.48 13.17 -4.43
CA VAL A 81 -1.48 12.12 -4.17
C VAL A 81 -1.70 10.92 -5.09
N SER A 82 -2.94 10.46 -5.21
CA SER A 82 -3.29 9.29 -6.00
C SER A 82 -3.11 9.52 -7.51
N LEU A 83 -3.44 10.70 -8.02
CA LEU A 83 -3.20 11.04 -9.42
C LEU A 83 -1.70 11.11 -9.73
N ALA A 84 -0.91 11.72 -8.87
CA ALA A 84 0.54 11.74 -9.03
C ALA A 84 1.16 10.34 -8.94
N LEU A 85 0.65 9.49 -8.03
CA LEU A 85 1.08 8.09 -7.93
C LEU A 85 0.76 7.31 -9.20
N ARG A 86 -0.45 7.48 -9.75
CA ARG A 86 -0.83 6.90 -11.04
C ARG A 86 0.17 7.28 -12.12
N ASP A 87 0.48 8.57 -12.25
CA ASP A 87 1.38 9.06 -13.30
C ASP A 87 2.79 8.46 -13.19
N PHE A 88 3.33 8.28 -11.97
CA PHE A 88 4.62 7.59 -11.77
C PHE A 88 4.55 6.10 -12.14
N LEU A 89 3.48 5.42 -11.74
CA LEU A 89 3.28 4.00 -12.02
C LEU A 89 3.08 3.73 -13.51
N GLU A 90 2.27 4.54 -14.20
CA GLU A 90 2.05 4.43 -15.65
C GLU A 90 3.34 4.69 -16.44
N ARG A 91 4.16 5.66 -16.03
CA ARG A 91 5.49 5.90 -16.59
C ARG A 91 6.44 4.70 -16.38
N ALA A 92 6.23 3.90 -15.35
CA ALA A 92 6.97 2.66 -15.11
C ALA A 92 6.34 1.44 -15.80
N GLY A 93 5.26 1.60 -16.58
CA GLY A 93 4.62 0.54 -17.36
C GLY A 93 3.53 -0.24 -16.60
N VAL A 94 3.12 0.22 -15.42
CA VAL A 94 2.02 -0.38 -14.65
C VAL A 94 0.69 0.02 -15.26
N LYS A 95 -0.27 -0.91 -15.32
CA LYS A 95 -1.67 -0.58 -15.57
C LYS A 95 -2.33 -0.12 -14.28
N VAL A 96 -2.89 1.09 -14.28
CA VAL A 96 -3.56 1.64 -13.10
C VAL A 96 -5.06 1.75 -13.34
N ILE A 97 -5.83 1.27 -12.38
CA ILE A 97 -7.27 1.50 -12.27
C ILE A 97 -7.51 2.27 -10.97
N MET A 98 -8.43 3.22 -11.00
CA MET A 98 -8.74 4.05 -9.83
C MET A 98 -10.21 3.90 -9.43
N SER A 99 -10.52 4.00 -8.13
CA SER A 99 -11.91 4.08 -7.66
C SER A 99 -12.58 5.40 -8.08
N ARG A 100 -11.78 6.48 -8.15
CA ARG A 100 -12.15 7.80 -8.69
C ARG A 100 -10.91 8.52 -9.20
N ASP A 101 -11.05 9.29 -10.25
CA ASP A 101 -10.01 10.15 -10.85
C ASP A 101 -10.37 11.64 -10.80
N LYS A 102 -11.50 11.95 -10.20
CA LYS A 102 -12.05 13.29 -9.96
C LYS A 102 -12.76 13.34 -8.63
N ASP A 103 -13.24 14.52 -8.25
CA ASP A 103 -14.06 14.67 -7.06
C ASP A 103 -15.46 14.08 -7.28
N SER A 104 -15.62 12.85 -6.80
CA SER A 104 -16.87 12.08 -6.92
C SER A 104 -17.07 11.19 -5.71
N THR A 105 -18.34 10.92 -5.39
CA THR A 105 -18.72 10.00 -4.31
C THR A 105 -18.50 8.56 -4.75
N VAL A 106 -17.74 7.80 -3.95
CA VAL A 106 -17.59 6.34 -4.06
C VAL A 106 -17.81 5.75 -2.68
N THR A 107 -18.77 4.85 -2.54
CA THR A 107 -19.07 4.23 -1.24
C THR A 107 -17.94 3.30 -0.79
N LEU A 108 -17.82 3.04 0.52
CA LEU A 108 -16.82 2.11 1.04
C LEU A 108 -16.93 0.71 0.42
N PHE A 109 -18.16 0.27 0.18
CA PHE A 109 -18.42 -1.02 -0.45
C PHE A 109 -17.95 -1.04 -1.92
N ASP A 110 -18.28 0.01 -2.68
CA ASP A 110 -17.93 0.09 -4.10
C ASP A 110 -16.40 0.09 -4.33
N ARG A 111 -15.63 0.71 -3.44
CA ARG A 111 -14.16 0.75 -3.53
C ARG A 111 -13.57 -0.67 -3.59
N SER A 112 -13.92 -1.51 -2.62
CA SER A 112 -13.47 -2.91 -2.58
C SER A 112 -14.10 -3.75 -3.69
N PHE A 113 -15.39 -3.53 -4.00
CA PHE A 113 -16.10 -4.27 -5.03
C PHE A 113 -15.50 -4.04 -6.42
N ILE A 114 -15.27 -2.77 -6.80
CA ILE A 114 -14.63 -2.41 -8.09
C ILE A 114 -13.19 -2.97 -8.14
N SER A 115 -12.44 -2.84 -7.05
CA SER A 115 -11.10 -3.41 -6.96
C SER A 115 -11.09 -4.92 -7.20
N ASN A 116 -11.98 -5.65 -6.54
CA ASN A 116 -12.07 -7.12 -6.67
C ASN A 116 -12.45 -7.57 -8.09
N ALA A 117 -13.19 -6.74 -8.83
CA ALA A 117 -13.59 -7.00 -10.21
C ALA A 117 -12.59 -6.49 -11.25
N SER A 118 -11.60 -5.69 -10.85
CA SER A 118 -10.69 -4.98 -11.76
C SER A 118 -9.64 -5.87 -12.43
N GLY A 119 -9.34 -7.04 -11.84
CA GLY A 119 -8.20 -7.88 -12.24
C GLY A 119 -6.84 -7.25 -11.91
N CYS A 120 -6.79 -6.33 -10.94
CA CYS A 120 -5.57 -5.77 -10.41
C CYS A 120 -4.89 -6.73 -9.41
N ASP A 121 -3.57 -6.56 -9.25
CA ASP A 121 -2.74 -7.40 -8.39
C ASP A 121 -2.67 -6.87 -6.95
N ILE A 122 -2.72 -5.55 -6.76
CA ILE A 122 -2.59 -4.87 -5.46
C ILE A 122 -3.59 -3.71 -5.38
N PHE A 123 -4.23 -3.58 -4.22
CA PHE A 123 -5.10 -2.47 -3.84
C PHE A 123 -4.36 -1.51 -2.90
N ILE A 124 -4.37 -0.22 -3.20
CA ILE A 124 -3.70 0.84 -2.44
C ILE A 124 -4.71 1.94 -2.15
N SER A 125 -5.18 2.03 -0.91
CA SER A 125 -6.05 3.12 -0.46
C SER A 125 -5.21 4.25 0.12
N VAL A 126 -5.48 5.48 -0.30
CA VAL A 126 -4.73 6.69 0.09
C VAL A 126 -5.62 7.58 0.94
N HIS A 127 -5.20 7.79 2.17
CA HIS A 127 -5.86 8.60 3.18
C HIS A 127 -4.89 9.51 3.93
N HIS A 128 -5.45 10.41 4.74
CA HIS A 128 -4.74 11.20 5.73
C HIS A 128 -5.54 11.19 7.03
N ASN A 129 -4.83 11.03 8.12
CA ASN A 129 -5.41 10.81 9.44
C ASN A 129 -5.88 12.10 10.11
N ALA A 130 -6.64 11.94 11.18
CA ALA A 130 -7.03 13.02 12.08
C ALA A 130 -7.10 12.54 13.53
N VAL A 131 -6.79 13.40 14.47
CA VAL A 131 -7.18 13.20 15.87
C VAL A 131 -8.49 13.91 16.16
N GLY A 132 -9.32 13.27 16.97
CA GLY A 132 -10.51 13.92 17.50
C GLY A 132 -10.17 14.96 18.58
N GLY A 133 -11.05 15.96 18.71
CA GLY A 133 -10.92 16.97 19.76
C GLY A 133 -10.05 18.16 19.37
N LYS A 134 -9.28 18.71 20.34
CA LYS A 134 -8.50 19.95 20.17
C LYS A 134 -7.01 19.73 19.91
N ASP A 135 -6.54 18.48 19.87
CA ASP A 135 -5.14 18.21 19.57
C ASP A 135 -4.86 18.47 18.07
N ASN A 136 -3.97 19.42 17.82
CA ASN A 136 -3.51 19.82 16.50
C ASN A 136 -2.00 19.67 16.34
N THR A 137 -1.37 18.89 17.21
CA THR A 137 0.10 18.64 17.22
C THR A 137 0.47 17.22 16.83
N THR A 138 -0.41 16.26 17.06
CA THR A 138 -0.18 14.87 16.67
C THR A 138 0.05 14.77 15.17
N ASN A 139 1.16 14.17 14.81
CA ASN A 139 1.52 13.92 13.40
C ASN A 139 2.49 12.74 13.28
N TYR A 140 2.14 11.77 12.46
CA TYR A 140 2.99 10.66 12.05
C TYR A 140 2.50 10.07 10.74
N THR A 141 3.32 9.25 10.09
CA THR A 141 2.98 8.52 8.86
C THR A 141 2.77 7.05 9.20
N SER A 142 1.71 6.43 8.71
CA SER A 142 1.44 5.02 8.92
C SER A 142 0.86 4.34 7.69
N THR A 143 1.16 3.04 7.55
CA THR A 143 0.58 2.20 6.52
C THR A 143 -0.05 0.98 7.17
N TRP A 144 -1.31 0.73 6.85
CA TRP A 144 -2.18 -0.23 7.51
C TRP A 144 -2.40 -1.46 6.64
N TYR A 145 -2.43 -2.62 7.29
CA TYR A 145 -2.80 -3.91 6.71
C TYR A 145 -3.94 -4.54 7.49
N HIS A 146 -4.70 -5.42 6.83
CA HIS A 146 -5.85 -6.08 7.46
C HIS A 146 -5.45 -7.20 8.39
N ALA A 147 -6.15 -7.27 9.53
CA ALA A 147 -6.02 -8.26 10.59
C ALA A 147 -4.62 -8.29 11.26
N GLN A 148 -4.44 -9.15 12.21
CA GLN A 148 -3.17 -9.35 12.91
C GLN A 148 -2.72 -10.81 12.80
N GLU A 149 -1.44 -11.04 12.99
CA GLU A 149 -0.84 -12.38 12.96
C GLU A 149 -1.62 -13.33 13.88
N GLY A 150 -1.89 -14.54 13.39
CA GLY A 150 -2.73 -15.53 14.07
C GLY A 150 -4.22 -15.45 13.74
N HIS A 151 -4.71 -14.40 13.08
CA HIS A 151 -6.09 -14.33 12.61
C HIS A 151 -6.23 -14.95 11.21
N ASN A 152 -7.38 -15.60 10.94
CA ASN A 152 -7.62 -16.28 9.65
C ASN A 152 -7.61 -15.36 8.42
N ASP A 153 -7.90 -14.08 8.61
CA ASP A 153 -7.89 -13.08 7.54
C ASP A 153 -6.53 -12.40 7.36
N PHE A 154 -5.56 -12.69 8.25
CA PHE A 154 -4.21 -12.17 8.11
C PHE A 154 -3.50 -12.74 6.89
N ASN A 155 -3.01 -11.84 6.04
CA ASN A 155 -2.18 -12.18 4.89
C ASN A 155 -0.83 -11.47 5.02
N PRO A 156 0.27 -12.19 5.26
CA PRO A 156 1.57 -11.58 5.53
C PRO A 156 2.09 -10.72 4.37
N CYS A 157 1.69 -10.99 3.13
CA CYS A 157 2.06 -10.14 1.99
C CYS A 157 1.52 -8.70 2.11
N ASN A 158 0.38 -8.48 2.78
CA ASN A 158 -0.14 -7.13 3.03
C ASN A 158 0.79 -6.36 3.96
N TRP A 159 1.29 -7.01 4.99
CA TRP A 159 2.29 -6.43 5.87
C TRP A 159 3.61 -6.16 5.15
N ASP A 160 4.05 -7.05 4.24
CA ASP A 160 5.24 -6.80 3.43
C ASP A 160 5.08 -5.55 2.58
N ILE A 161 3.99 -5.43 1.82
CA ILE A 161 3.69 -4.23 1.02
C ILE A 161 3.71 -2.98 1.91
N ALA A 162 3.03 -3.05 3.07
CA ALA A 162 2.97 -1.94 4.01
C ALA A 162 4.37 -1.50 4.48
N LYS A 163 5.27 -2.43 4.83
CA LYS A 163 6.65 -2.13 5.27
C LYS A 163 7.45 -1.37 4.20
N TYR A 164 7.37 -1.82 2.95
CA TYR A 164 8.11 -1.17 1.88
C TYR A 164 7.58 0.24 1.57
N ILE A 165 6.26 0.40 1.51
CA ILE A 165 5.64 1.71 1.31
C ILE A 165 5.99 2.63 2.49
N GLN A 166 5.75 2.19 3.71
CA GLN A 166 5.93 2.97 4.92
C GLN A 166 7.34 3.55 5.05
N ARG A 167 8.36 2.75 4.76
CA ARG A 167 9.76 3.18 4.87
C ARG A 167 10.07 4.36 3.97
N ASP A 168 9.70 4.28 2.69
CA ASP A 168 9.98 5.34 1.72
C ASP A 168 9.05 6.55 1.91
N LEU A 169 7.79 6.31 2.27
CA LEU A 169 6.83 7.38 2.54
C LEU A 169 7.21 8.19 3.78
N ALA A 170 7.50 7.53 4.91
CA ALA A 170 7.93 8.23 6.14
C ALA A 170 9.20 9.07 5.90
N TYR A 171 10.14 8.56 5.10
CA TYR A 171 11.35 9.28 4.71
C TYR A 171 11.04 10.58 3.96
N VAL A 172 10.19 10.53 2.93
CA VAL A 172 9.87 11.72 2.13
C VAL A 172 8.94 12.69 2.87
N MET A 173 8.09 12.17 3.75
CA MET A 173 7.24 12.99 4.61
C MET A 173 8.02 13.69 5.71
N GLY A 174 9.19 13.16 6.10
CA GLY A 174 9.93 13.64 7.25
C GLY A 174 9.18 13.47 8.57
N ASN A 175 8.25 12.52 8.63
CA ASN A 175 7.45 12.20 9.80
C ASN A 175 7.94 10.91 10.45
N ASN A 176 7.74 10.81 11.76
CA ASN A 176 7.98 9.58 12.49
C ASN A 176 6.96 8.49 12.08
N GLY A 177 7.30 7.23 12.36
CA GLY A 177 6.34 6.15 12.39
C GLY A 177 5.34 6.29 13.54
N SER A 178 4.32 5.46 13.54
CA SER A 178 3.22 5.49 14.49
C SER A 178 3.65 5.17 15.94
N LEU A 179 2.83 5.59 16.88
CA LEU A 179 2.99 5.32 18.32
C LEU A 179 2.98 3.84 18.70
N SER A 180 2.27 2.99 17.94
CA SER A 180 2.05 1.56 18.26
C SER A 180 3.01 0.63 17.55
N SER A 181 3.78 1.13 16.60
CA SER A 181 4.73 0.36 15.81
C SER A 181 6.00 1.17 15.58
N PHE A 182 7.14 0.53 15.79
CA PHE A 182 8.43 1.18 15.60
C PHE A 182 8.64 1.67 14.15
N ASP A 183 8.10 0.94 13.18
CA ASP A 183 8.26 1.23 11.76
C ASP A 183 7.04 1.93 11.11
N GLY A 184 5.95 2.10 11.85
CA GLY A 184 4.72 2.76 11.36
C GLY A 184 3.81 1.84 10.53
N THR A 185 4.07 0.54 10.49
CA THR A 185 3.14 -0.42 9.90
C THR A 185 2.20 -0.98 10.97
N LEU A 186 0.90 -0.90 10.73
CA LEU A 186 -0.11 -1.18 11.74
C LEU A 186 -1.18 -2.13 11.21
N SER A 187 -1.61 -3.06 12.08
CA SER A 187 -2.86 -3.78 11.86
C SER A 187 -4.06 -2.87 12.09
N ASP A 188 -5.02 -2.91 11.19
CA ASP A 188 -6.28 -2.15 11.33
C ASP A 188 -7.14 -2.62 12.51
N PHE A 189 -6.85 -3.80 13.09
CA PHE A 189 -7.47 -4.28 14.32
C PHE A 189 -7.11 -3.45 15.55
N ILE A 190 -6.06 -2.62 15.48
CA ILE A 190 -5.75 -1.66 16.55
C ILE A 190 -6.86 -0.62 16.67
N VAL A 191 -7.48 -0.21 15.56
CA VAL A 191 -8.57 0.78 15.54
C VAL A 191 -9.93 0.10 15.70
N TYR A 192 -10.14 -1.00 14.97
CA TYR A 192 -11.41 -1.75 14.95
C TYR A 192 -11.16 -3.23 15.22
N PRO A 193 -11.01 -3.64 16.49
CA PRO A 193 -10.70 -5.03 16.85
C PRO A 193 -11.68 -6.03 16.21
N GLY A 194 -11.15 -7.04 15.54
CA GLY A 194 -11.91 -8.09 14.87
C GLY A 194 -12.65 -7.68 13.60
N ASN A 195 -12.64 -6.40 13.24
CA ASN A 195 -13.32 -5.89 12.04
C ASN A 195 -12.36 -5.22 11.05
N GLY A 196 -11.44 -4.40 11.53
CA GLY A 196 -10.55 -3.60 10.70
C GLY A 196 -11.27 -2.58 9.81
N PHE A 197 -10.53 -1.99 8.88
CA PHE A 197 -11.08 -1.07 7.88
C PHE A 197 -11.87 -1.83 6.83
N SER A 198 -13.10 -1.37 6.52
CA SER A 198 -14.00 -2.04 5.59
C SER A 198 -13.38 -2.22 4.20
N VAL A 199 -12.64 -1.23 3.69
CA VAL A 199 -11.98 -1.32 2.37
C VAL A 199 -10.89 -2.40 2.32
N LEU A 200 -10.21 -2.68 3.43
CA LEU A 200 -9.21 -3.73 3.53
C LEU A 200 -9.85 -5.10 3.77
N ARG A 201 -10.84 -5.16 4.66
CA ARG A 201 -11.56 -6.41 5.00
C ARG A 201 -12.25 -7.04 3.81
N TYR A 202 -12.84 -6.23 2.92
CA TYR A 202 -13.55 -6.73 1.74
C TYR A 202 -12.68 -6.86 0.49
N ALA A 203 -11.42 -6.45 0.56
CA ALA A 203 -10.48 -6.66 -0.53
C ALA A 203 -10.13 -8.16 -0.65
N LYS A 204 -10.22 -8.70 -1.87
CA LYS A 204 -9.84 -10.08 -2.20
C LYS A 204 -8.46 -10.21 -2.79
N ILE A 205 -7.84 -9.08 -3.13
CA ILE A 205 -6.45 -8.97 -3.58
C ILE A 205 -5.62 -8.35 -2.45
N PRO A 206 -4.29 -8.51 -2.46
CA PRO A 206 -3.41 -7.85 -1.49
C PRO A 206 -3.72 -6.36 -1.36
N ALA A 207 -3.91 -5.88 -0.12
CA ALA A 207 -4.44 -4.56 0.13
C ALA A 207 -3.75 -3.86 1.30
N VAL A 208 -3.50 -2.56 1.13
CA VAL A 208 -3.00 -1.66 2.17
C VAL A 208 -3.74 -0.33 2.15
N LEU A 209 -3.80 0.33 3.31
CA LEU A 209 -4.30 1.69 3.45
C LEU A 209 -3.18 2.57 4.01
N ILE A 210 -2.97 3.71 3.39
CA ILE A 210 -1.94 4.68 3.75
C ILE A 210 -2.61 5.82 4.49
N GLU A 211 -2.10 6.15 5.66
CA GLU A 211 -2.38 7.39 6.38
C GLU A 211 -1.13 8.26 6.32
N GLY A 212 -1.05 9.09 5.28
CA GLY A 212 0.15 9.84 4.94
C GLY A 212 0.65 10.73 6.07
N SER A 213 -0.28 11.41 6.75
CA SER A 213 -0.04 12.26 7.91
C SER A 213 -1.38 12.74 8.50
N PHE A 214 -1.32 13.61 9.51
CA PHE A 214 -2.53 14.12 10.15
C PHE A 214 -2.94 15.49 9.60
N PHE A 215 -3.98 15.55 8.76
CA PHE A 215 -4.50 16.83 8.28
C PHE A 215 -5.03 17.72 9.44
N SER A 216 -5.36 17.14 10.59
CA SER A 216 -5.72 17.87 11.82
C SER A 216 -4.55 18.64 12.46
N SER A 217 -3.31 18.32 12.11
CA SER A 217 -2.13 19.08 12.55
C SER A 217 -2.03 20.41 11.82
N THR A 218 -1.95 21.52 12.57
CA THR A 218 -1.81 22.86 12.01
C THR A 218 -0.56 23.01 11.13
N TYR A 219 0.53 22.36 11.52
CA TYR A 219 1.77 22.35 10.72
C TYR A 219 1.60 21.54 9.46
N GLU A 220 1.01 20.36 9.57
CA GLU A 220 0.85 19.44 8.45
C GLU A 220 -0.15 19.95 7.41
N GLU A 221 -1.22 20.61 7.84
CA GLU A 221 -2.16 21.27 6.93
C GLU A 221 -1.45 22.20 5.94
N GLN A 222 -0.42 22.94 6.41
CA GLN A 222 0.34 23.85 5.56
C GLN A 222 1.17 23.13 4.50
N ARG A 223 1.63 21.93 4.77
CA ARG A 223 2.34 21.08 3.81
C ARG A 223 1.36 20.40 2.85
N LEU A 224 0.27 19.83 3.38
CA LEU A 224 -0.73 19.08 2.60
C LEU A 224 -1.46 19.91 1.56
N LYS A 225 -1.62 21.22 1.77
CA LYS A 225 -2.21 22.09 0.77
C LYS A 225 -1.33 22.35 -0.46
N LEU A 226 -0.02 22.02 -0.39
CA LEU A 226 0.93 22.26 -1.46
C LEU A 226 0.95 21.11 -2.46
N PRO A 227 0.66 21.34 -3.76
CA PRO A 227 0.68 20.30 -4.78
C PRO A 227 2.00 19.54 -4.85
N GLU A 228 3.15 20.25 -4.82
CA GLU A 228 4.47 19.61 -4.85
C GLU A 228 4.68 18.64 -3.68
N PHE A 229 4.18 18.96 -2.48
CA PHE A 229 4.28 18.06 -1.35
C PHE A 229 3.45 16.80 -1.53
N ASN A 230 2.27 16.92 -2.17
CA ASN A 230 1.45 15.75 -2.51
C ASN A 230 2.13 14.85 -3.57
N GLU A 231 2.83 15.44 -4.54
CA GLU A 231 3.64 14.68 -5.51
C GLU A 231 4.83 13.97 -4.83
N ILE A 232 5.49 14.61 -3.85
CA ILE A 232 6.58 14.00 -3.06
C ILE A 232 6.06 12.80 -2.25
N GLN A 233 4.84 12.88 -1.68
CA GLN A 233 4.19 11.74 -1.05
C GLN A 233 4.01 10.58 -2.04
N ALA A 234 3.44 10.88 -3.20
CA ALA A 234 3.27 9.90 -4.27
C ALA A 234 4.59 9.27 -4.70
N TRP A 235 5.66 10.06 -4.76
CA TRP A 235 7.01 9.59 -5.04
C TRP A 235 7.52 8.59 -4.00
N GLY A 236 7.27 8.84 -2.71
CA GLY A 236 7.59 7.90 -1.63
C GLY A 236 6.85 6.57 -1.77
N ILE A 237 5.53 6.62 -2.05
CA ILE A 237 4.72 5.43 -2.28
C ILE A 237 5.22 4.65 -3.49
N PHE A 238 5.47 5.33 -4.62
CA PHE A 238 6.01 4.73 -5.84
C PHE A 238 7.33 3.99 -5.58
N ARG A 239 8.27 4.62 -4.88
CA ARG A 239 9.57 4.01 -4.54
C ARG A 239 9.41 2.77 -3.66
N GLY A 240 8.51 2.84 -2.66
CA GLY A 240 8.21 1.71 -1.80
C GLY A 240 7.68 0.51 -2.59
N LEU A 241 6.70 0.74 -3.48
CA LEU A 241 6.15 -0.29 -4.38
C LEU A 241 7.22 -0.84 -5.32
N GLY A 242 8.03 0.03 -5.94
CA GLY A 242 9.12 -0.39 -6.82
C GLY A 242 10.11 -1.32 -6.11
N LYS A 243 10.50 -0.98 -4.88
CA LYS A 243 11.39 -1.81 -4.06
C LYS A 243 10.75 -3.13 -3.64
N TYR A 244 9.46 -3.12 -3.30
CA TYR A 244 8.71 -4.33 -2.96
C TYR A 244 8.73 -5.34 -4.12
N ILE A 245 8.36 -4.89 -5.32
CA ILE A 245 8.33 -5.76 -6.49
C ILE A 245 9.74 -6.20 -6.91
N CYS A 246 10.74 -5.30 -6.85
CA CYS A 246 12.14 -5.61 -7.13
C CYS A 246 12.72 -6.67 -6.18
N ALA A 247 12.25 -6.74 -4.95
CA ALA A 247 12.64 -7.78 -3.98
C ALA A 247 12.00 -9.16 -4.28
N GLY A 248 11.17 -9.24 -5.33
CA GLY A 248 10.51 -10.45 -5.82
C GLY A 248 9.30 -10.83 -5.00
N VAL A 249 8.23 -11.20 -5.67
CA VAL A 249 7.01 -11.72 -5.04
C VAL A 249 6.80 -13.15 -5.53
N PRO A 250 6.91 -14.16 -4.65
CA PRO A 250 6.70 -15.55 -5.05
C PRO A 250 5.27 -15.77 -5.56
N LYS A 251 5.14 -16.50 -6.67
CA LYS A 251 3.86 -16.87 -7.28
C LYS A 251 3.61 -18.36 -7.08
N LEU A 252 2.36 -18.72 -6.83
CA LEU A 252 1.92 -20.09 -6.61
C LEU A 252 0.84 -20.46 -7.62
N GLU A 253 0.96 -21.64 -8.20
CA GLU A 253 -0.04 -22.21 -9.11
C GLU A 253 -0.13 -23.73 -8.91
N PHE A 254 -1.26 -24.33 -9.23
CA PHE A 254 -1.35 -25.79 -9.25
C PHE A 254 -0.47 -26.36 -10.36
N ALA A 255 0.32 -27.40 -10.02
CA ALA A 255 1.10 -28.19 -10.96
C ALA A 255 0.46 -29.54 -11.25
N SER A 256 -0.62 -29.89 -10.54
CA SER A 256 -1.39 -31.10 -10.72
C SER A 256 -2.88 -30.79 -10.76
N ASP A 257 -3.70 -31.80 -11.02
CA ASP A 257 -5.17 -31.70 -10.92
C ASP A 257 -5.58 -31.37 -9.47
N THR A 258 -6.64 -30.62 -9.33
CA THR A 258 -7.32 -30.28 -8.06
C THR A 258 -8.27 -31.37 -7.57
N LEU A 259 -8.53 -32.39 -8.40
CA LEU A 259 -9.22 -33.62 -8.02
C LEU A 259 -8.21 -34.61 -7.43
N VAL A 260 -8.27 -34.77 -6.11
CA VAL A 260 -7.35 -35.62 -5.34
C VAL A 260 -8.00 -36.98 -5.13
N LYS A 261 -7.40 -38.04 -5.68
CA LYS A 261 -7.87 -39.40 -5.45
C LYS A 261 -7.29 -39.99 -4.17
N LEU A 262 -8.07 -40.70 -3.36
CA LEU A 262 -7.59 -41.37 -2.15
C LEU A 262 -6.48 -42.39 -2.45
N SER A 263 -6.42 -42.95 -3.67
CA SER A 263 -5.35 -43.82 -4.12
C SER A 263 -3.99 -43.14 -4.33
N LYS A 264 -4.02 -41.79 -4.55
CA LYS A 264 -2.86 -40.92 -4.68
C LYS A 264 -3.17 -39.59 -3.98
N PRO A 265 -3.14 -39.56 -2.63
CA PRO A 265 -3.66 -38.45 -1.84
C PRO A 265 -2.68 -37.30 -1.75
N ASN A 266 -2.36 -36.67 -2.88
CA ASN A 266 -1.48 -35.50 -2.94
C ASN A 266 -1.92 -34.52 -4.03
N VAL A 267 -1.52 -33.25 -3.83
CA VAL A 267 -1.63 -32.19 -4.84
C VAL A 267 -0.31 -31.44 -4.90
N ASP A 268 0.10 -31.07 -6.10
CA ASP A 268 1.35 -30.36 -6.34
C ASP A 268 1.08 -28.89 -6.61
N VAL A 269 1.83 -28.03 -5.92
CA VAL A 269 1.82 -26.56 -6.08
C VAL A 269 3.20 -26.13 -6.54
N LYS A 270 3.27 -25.51 -7.71
CA LYS A 270 4.51 -24.95 -8.25
C LYS A 270 4.76 -23.58 -7.65
N VAL A 271 6.00 -23.33 -7.30
CA VAL A 271 6.50 -22.05 -6.82
C VAL A 271 7.33 -21.40 -7.93
N THR A 272 6.97 -20.19 -8.33
CA THR A 272 7.80 -19.36 -9.22
C THR A 272 8.32 -18.18 -8.42
N SER A 273 9.64 -18.07 -8.28
CA SER A 273 10.29 -17.01 -7.52
C SER A 273 11.64 -16.67 -8.12
N GLU A 274 11.96 -15.38 -8.22
CA GLU A 274 13.28 -14.88 -8.64
C GLU A 274 14.35 -15.13 -7.57
N PHE A 275 13.94 -15.30 -6.32
CA PHE A 275 14.83 -15.50 -5.19
C PHE A 275 14.52 -16.82 -4.48
N PRO A 276 15.53 -17.50 -3.88
CA PRO A 276 15.32 -18.73 -3.17
C PRO A 276 14.24 -18.64 -2.09
N ILE A 277 13.45 -19.71 -1.92
CA ILE A 277 12.42 -19.83 -0.90
C ILE A 277 13.06 -20.29 0.43
N ILE A 278 12.61 -19.71 1.53
CA ILE A 278 13.00 -20.13 2.88
C ILE A 278 12.15 -21.32 3.28
N LYS A 279 12.67 -22.55 3.08
CA LYS A 279 11.96 -23.82 3.32
C LYS A 279 11.24 -23.91 4.66
N LYS A 280 11.93 -23.53 5.74
CA LYS A 280 11.39 -23.63 7.11
C LYS A 280 10.18 -22.73 7.38
N ASN A 281 9.92 -21.77 6.47
CA ASN A 281 8.84 -20.81 6.58
C ASN A 281 7.71 -21.09 5.58
N ILE A 282 7.73 -22.24 4.89
CA ILE A 282 6.60 -22.67 4.08
C ILE A 282 5.48 -23.09 5.03
N VAL A 283 4.30 -22.51 4.83
CA VAL A 283 3.08 -22.85 5.56
C VAL A 283 2.11 -23.51 4.61
N VAL A 284 1.62 -24.69 4.99
CA VAL A 284 0.58 -25.41 4.24
C VAL A 284 -0.52 -25.81 5.21
N THR A 285 -1.73 -25.37 4.94
CA THR A 285 -2.91 -25.76 5.72
C THR A 285 -4.02 -26.26 4.80
N VAL A 286 -4.82 -27.22 5.30
CA VAL A 286 -6.08 -27.64 4.69
C VAL A 286 -7.17 -27.47 5.72
N ASP A 287 -8.21 -26.73 5.39
CA ASP A 287 -9.30 -26.33 6.31
C ASP A 287 -8.77 -25.68 7.60
N ASN A 288 -7.73 -24.85 7.46
CA ASN A 288 -7.01 -24.17 8.54
C ASN A 288 -6.19 -25.10 9.47
N LEU A 289 -6.05 -26.39 9.14
CA LEU A 289 -5.21 -27.33 9.89
C LEU A 289 -3.88 -27.53 9.16
N GLU A 290 -2.78 -27.47 9.90
CA GLU A 290 -1.44 -27.75 9.35
C GLU A 290 -1.41 -29.13 8.71
N THR A 291 -0.81 -29.21 7.53
CA THR A 291 -0.82 -30.41 6.70
C THR A 291 0.60 -30.74 6.24
N ASN A 292 0.92 -32.03 6.19
CA ASN A 292 2.22 -32.51 5.76
C ASN A 292 2.49 -32.18 4.29
N TYR A 293 3.70 -31.73 4.01
CA TYR A 293 4.17 -31.47 2.66
C TYR A 293 5.64 -31.83 2.49
N THR A 294 6.08 -31.91 1.23
CA THR A 294 7.51 -31.94 0.87
C THR A 294 7.76 -30.82 -0.14
N TYR A 295 8.94 -30.22 -0.09
CA TYR A 295 9.36 -29.20 -1.07
C TYR A 295 10.59 -29.68 -1.83
N ASP A 296 10.44 -29.83 -3.15
CA ASP A 296 11.55 -30.13 -4.05
C ASP A 296 12.08 -28.79 -4.62
N GLU A 297 13.30 -28.41 -4.20
CA GLU A 297 13.93 -27.16 -4.63
C GLU A 297 14.37 -27.16 -6.09
N ASN A 298 14.68 -28.33 -6.65
CA ASN A 298 15.14 -28.42 -8.03
C ASN A 298 13.97 -28.22 -9.01
N LEU A 299 12.80 -28.74 -8.64
CA LEU A 299 11.58 -28.59 -9.42
C LEU A 299 10.75 -27.38 -9.00
N ASN A 300 11.05 -26.78 -7.85
CA ASN A 300 10.24 -25.76 -7.19
C ASN A 300 8.79 -26.20 -6.99
N ILE A 301 8.58 -27.43 -6.51
CA ILE A 301 7.26 -28.02 -6.28
C ILE A 301 7.06 -28.33 -4.79
N ILE A 302 5.94 -27.85 -4.26
CA ILE A 302 5.41 -28.26 -2.96
C ILE A 302 4.40 -29.37 -3.22
N THR A 303 4.68 -30.59 -2.75
CA THR A 303 3.72 -31.69 -2.76
C THR A 303 3.02 -31.76 -1.42
N VAL A 304 1.75 -31.41 -1.39
CA VAL A 304 0.88 -31.49 -0.20
C VAL A 304 0.35 -32.90 -0.08
N LYS A 305 0.51 -33.53 1.09
CA LYS A 305 0.13 -34.92 1.36
C LYS A 305 -1.07 -34.96 2.29
N PHE A 306 -2.17 -35.51 1.81
CA PHE A 306 -3.38 -35.65 2.62
C PHE A 306 -3.30 -36.90 3.50
N ALA A 307 -3.59 -36.73 4.79
CA ALA A 307 -3.70 -37.86 5.70
C ALA A 307 -4.96 -38.70 5.35
N PRO A 308 -4.96 -40.03 5.64
CA PRO A 308 -6.12 -40.90 5.43
C PRO A 308 -7.40 -40.45 6.17
N SER A 309 -7.25 -39.57 7.17
CA SER A 309 -8.36 -38.99 7.94
C SER A 309 -9.14 -37.89 7.21
N PHE A 310 -8.62 -37.37 6.08
CA PHE A 310 -9.40 -36.42 5.29
C PHE A 310 -10.57 -37.13 4.62
N SER A 311 -11.76 -36.58 4.82
CA SER A 311 -13.00 -37.11 4.19
C SER A 311 -13.02 -36.79 2.70
N SER A 312 -13.82 -37.53 1.95
CA SER A 312 -14.18 -37.12 0.58
C SER A 312 -15.02 -35.86 0.63
N GLY A 313 -14.77 -34.93 -0.30
CA GLY A 313 -15.49 -33.66 -0.37
C GLY A 313 -14.59 -32.50 -0.79
N ASP A 314 -15.13 -31.28 -0.69
CA ASP A 314 -14.41 -30.05 -0.97
C ASP A 314 -13.62 -29.59 0.27
N HIS A 315 -12.39 -29.20 0.07
CA HIS A 315 -11.47 -28.72 1.11
C HIS A 315 -10.78 -27.44 0.66
N LEU A 316 -10.43 -26.57 1.59
CA LEU A 316 -9.70 -25.33 1.31
C LEU A 316 -8.21 -25.51 1.57
N LEU A 317 -7.44 -25.62 0.50
CA LEU A 317 -5.98 -25.58 0.57
C LEU A 317 -5.50 -24.12 0.68
N ASN A 318 -4.59 -23.87 1.63
CA ASN A 318 -3.88 -22.60 1.73
C ASN A 318 -2.37 -22.88 1.78
N VAL A 319 -1.61 -22.19 0.92
CA VAL A 319 -0.15 -22.26 0.85
C VAL A 319 0.43 -20.86 0.92
N ILE A 320 1.43 -20.69 1.77
CA ILE A 320 2.20 -19.45 1.90
C ILE A 320 3.68 -19.82 1.82
N VAL A 321 4.42 -19.11 0.99
CA VAL A 321 5.89 -19.21 0.93
C VAL A 321 6.49 -17.82 1.11
N VAL A 322 7.74 -17.78 1.57
CA VAL A 322 8.49 -16.54 1.70
C VAL A 322 9.86 -16.69 1.06
N ASN A 323 10.29 -15.70 0.29
CA ASN A 323 11.61 -15.69 -0.31
C ASN A 323 12.68 -15.17 0.66
N LYS A 324 13.95 -15.31 0.30
CA LYS A 324 15.08 -14.86 1.14
C LYS A 324 15.11 -13.34 1.40
N ASN A 325 14.40 -12.55 0.62
CA ASN A 325 14.27 -11.10 0.82
C ASN A 325 13.13 -10.73 1.79
N GLY A 326 12.40 -11.74 2.30
CA GLY A 326 11.34 -11.58 3.29
C GLY A 326 9.96 -11.31 2.68
N ASN A 327 9.79 -11.39 1.36
CA ASN A 327 8.49 -11.23 0.74
C ASN A 327 7.73 -12.55 0.68
N HIS A 328 6.50 -12.51 1.19
CA HIS A 328 5.57 -13.63 1.12
C HIS A 328 4.85 -13.67 -0.24
N SER A 329 4.43 -14.87 -0.63
CA SER A 329 3.53 -15.06 -1.76
C SER A 329 2.19 -14.37 -1.53
N PHE A 330 1.50 -14.00 -2.60
CA PHE A 330 0.10 -13.62 -2.50
C PHE A 330 -0.75 -14.79 -2.01
N PRO A 331 -1.94 -14.54 -1.43
CA PRO A 331 -2.79 -15.57 -0.87
C PRO A 331 -3.12 -16.66 -1.91
N PHE A 332 -2.70 -17.88 -1.63
CA PHE A 332 -3.04 -19.05 -2.43
C PHE A 332 -4.06 -19.91 -1.67
N LYS A 333 -5.28 -19.39 -1.53
CA LYS A 333 -6.42 -20.11 -0.96
C LYS A 333 -7.26 -20.66 -2.10
N ARG A 334 -7.29 -21.99 -2.26
CA ARG A 334 -7.92 -22.66 -3.41
C ARG A 334 -8.69 -23.88 -2.96
N ASN A 335 -9.88 -24.09 -3.54
CA ASN A 335 -10.64 -25.30 -3.32
C ASN A 335 -9.99 -26.47 -4.07
N ILE A 336 -9.92 -27.59 -3.39
CA ILE A 336 -9.55 -28.92 -3.91
C ILE A 336 -10.67 -29.88 -3.57
N ARG A 337 -10.84 -30.93 -4.34
CA ARG A 337 -11.85 -31.95 -4.08
C ARG A 337 -11.22 -33.33 -3.90
N ILE A 338 -11.42 -33.94 -2.73
CA ILE A 338 -11.00 -35.30 -2.46
C ILE A 338 -12.11 -36.27 -2.89
N ILE A 339 -11.76 -37.23 -3.73
CA ILE A 339 -12.68 -38.26 -4.24
C ILE A 339 -12.16 -39.66 -3.88
N PRO A 340 -13.05 -40.67 -3.75
CA PRO A 340 -12.69 -42.07 -3.47
C PRO A 340 -11.64 -42.66 -4.41
#